data_b1aad80f3f884fbd345da992a5c74fb2
#
_entry.id   b1aad80f3f884fbd345da992a5c74fb2
#
_cell.length_a   1.000
_cell.length_b   1.000
_cell.length_c   1.000
_cell.angle_alpha   90.00
_cell.angle_beta   90.00
_cell.angle_gamma   90.00
#
_symmetry.space_group_name_H-M   'P 1'
#
loop_
_entity.id
_entity.type
_entity.pdbx_description
1 polymer ?
#
loop_
_entity_poly.entity_id
_entity_poly.type
_entity_poly.pdbx_seq_one_letter_code
_entity_poly.pdbx_strand_id
1 'polypeptide(L)'
;YESSFGKGQGAHGGVWECPDLLELPIEGTELMKWVLVCNINPGGPFGGSATQYFVGTFDGKKFVNESPEITKWMDWGKDHYATVTWSNAPEGRTIALAWMSNWQYANDVPTQQYRSANSVPRDLSLYTSRGETYIKVTPSPELLKLRDKSSMKYAFKVDRNHNLDKLIDDNTGSYEIDLTIKNKNAELIGFQLFNSRGEEVEMYYNLIEKKNHFDWPNWLPK
;
A
#
# COMPACT_ATOMS: atom_id res chain seq x y z
N TYR A 1 -33.38 5.90 4.93
CA TYR A 1 -32.50 4.87 5.53
C TYR A 1 -32.86 3.51 4.95
N GLU A 2 -31.93 2.86 4.27
CA GLU A 2 -32.16 1.54 3.66
C GLU A 2 -31.43 0.43 4.44
N SER A 3 -30.15 0.62 4.74
CA SER A 3 -29.37 -0.39 5.46
C SER A 3 -28.18 0.23 6.21
N SER A 4 -27.55 -0.56 7.08
CA SER A 4 -26.28 -0.24 7.73
C SER A 4 -25.29 -1.37 7.52
N PHE A 5 -24.01 -1.05 7.56
CA PHE A 5 -22.92 -1.99 7.46
C PHE A 5 -21.88 -1.78 8.57
N GLY A 6 -21.12 -2.81 8.88
CA GLY A 6 -19.91 -2.75 9.69
C GLY A 6 -20.05 -3.29 11.11
N LYS A 7 -21.24 -3.47 11.66
CA LYS A 7 -21.38 -3.99 13.02
C LYS A 7 -20.71 -5.35 13.18
N GLY A 8 -19.63 -5.39 13.99
CA GLY A 8 -18.85 -6.59 14.25
C GLY A 8 -17.95 -7.07 13.11
N GLN A 9 -17.70 -6.21 12.11
CA GLN A 9 -16.85 -6.53 10.96
C GLN A 9 -15.81 -5.44 10.75
N GLY A 10 -14.56 -5.82 10.46
CA GLY A 10 -13.44 -4.89 10.32
C GLY A 10 -12.94 -4.33 11.65
N ALA A 11 -12.04 -3.35 11.56
CA ALA A 11 -11.48 -2.67 12.72
C ALA A 11 -12.42 -1.58 13.24
N HIS A 12 -12.55 -1.46 14.55
CA HIS A 12 -13.41 -0.51 15.25
C HIS A 12 -12.67 0.30 16.33
N GLY A 13 -11.36 0.44 16.21
CA GLY A 13 -10.55 1.20 17.16
C GLY A 13 -10.77 2.72 17.13
N GLY A 14 -11.52 3.22 16.14
CA GLY A 14 -11.76 4.64 15.92
C GLY A 14 -12.94 4.93 15.02
N VAL A 15 -12.95 6.15 14.48
CA VAL A 15 -14.00 6.64 13.60
C VAL A 15 -13.79 6.12 12.17
N TRP A 16 -14.85 5.69 11.52
CA TRP A 16 -14.87 5.33 10.10
C TRP A 16 -15.18 6.57 9.26
N GLU A 17 -14.36 6.81 8.24
CA GLU A 17 -14.41 8.03 7.44
C GLU A 17 -14.24 7.72 5.95
N CYS A 18 -14.60 8.66 5.08
CA CYS A 18 -14.44 8.62 3.64
C CYS A 18 -14.84 7.27 3.03
N PRO A 19 -16.09 6.77 3.23
CA PRO A 19 -16.52 5.53 2.61
C PRO A 19 -16.60 5.70 1.09
N ASP A 20 -16.13 4.69 0.34
CA ASP A 20 -16.24 4.62 -1.11
C ASP A 20 -16.71 3.23 -1.52
N LEU A 21 -17.72 3.13 -2.37
CA LEU A 21 -18.33 1.88 -2.82
C LEU A 21 -18.07 1.68 -4.31
N LEU A 22 -17.25 0.71 -4.64
CA LEU A 22 -16.66 0.49 -5.95
C LEU A 22 -17.04 -0.87 -6.49
N GLU A 23 -17.17 -1.00 -7.81
CA GLU A 23 -17.22 -2.28 -8.47
C GLU A 23 -15.91 -2.51 -9.21
N LEU A 24 -15.18 -3.58 -8.87
CA LEU A 24 -13.84 -3.86 -9.37
C LEU A 24 -13.77 -5.20 -10.09
N PRO A 25 -12.99 -5.30 -11.19
CA PRO A 25 -12.78 -6.54 -11.91
C PRO A 25 -11.87 -7.50 -11.13
N ILE A 26 -12.17 -8.79 -11.20
CA ILE A 26 -11.27 -9.85 -10.71
C ILE A 26 -10.33 -10.23 -11.84
N GLU A 27 -9.04 -10.05 -11.62
CA GLU A 27 -7.99 -10.30 -12.61
C GLU A 27 -8.04 -11.72 -13.17
N GLY A 28 -7.93 -11.84 -14.49
CA GLY A 28 -7.98 -13.12 -15.20
C GLY A 28 -9.39 -13.74 -15.34
N THR A 29 -10.44 -12.99 -15.03
CA THR A 29 -11.83 -13.41 -15.19
C THR A 29 -12.68 -12.27 -15.78
N GLU A 30 -13.94 -12.58 -16.14
CA GLU A 30 -14.96 -11.58 -16.52
C GLU A 30 -15.83 -11.15 -15.32
N LEU A 31 -15.46 -11.58 -14.11
CA LEU A 31 -16.25 -11.31 -12.91
C LEU A 31 -15.90 -9.98 -12.28
N MET A 32 -16.93 -9.32 -11.76
CA MET A 32 -16.81 -8.10 -10.97
C MET A 32 -17.27 -8.38 -9.54
N LYS A 33 -16.71 -7.67 -8.57
CA LYS A 33 -17.21 -7.64 -7.18
C LYS A 33 -17.27 -6.23 -6.64
N TRP A 34 -18.18 -6.03 -5.72
CA TRP A 34 -18.28 -4.79 -4.97
C TRP A 34 -17.22 -4.74 -3.87
N VAL A 35 -16.66 -3.56 -3.70
CA VAL A 35 -15.68 -3.25 -2.66
C VAL A 35 -16.15 -2.00 -1.92
N LEU A 36 -16.28 -2.12 -0.61
CA LEU A 36 -16.48 -0.98 0.27
C LEU A 36 -15.11 -0.62 0.88
N VAL A 37 -14.57 0.53 0.51
CA VAL A 37 -13.39 1.12 1.14
C VAL A 37 -13.83 1.97 2.30
N CYS A 38 -13.11 1.93 3.42
CA CYS A 38 -13.41 2.74 4.58
C CYS A 38 -12.12 3.07 5.35
N ASN A 39 -11.90 4.34 5.59
CA ASN A 39 -10.77 4.81 6.37
C ASN A 39 -11.10 4.77 7.86
N ILE A 40 -10.10 4.57 8.70
CA ILE A 40 -10.27 4.51 10.16
C ILE A 40 -9.17 5.30 10.87
N ASN A 41 -9.54 6.06 11.91
CA ASN A 41 -8.58 6.74 12.78
C ASN A 41 -9.15 6.91 14.21
N PRO A 42 -8.41 6.45 15.26
CA PRO A 42 -7.32 5.48 15.21
C PRO A 42 -7.83 4.08 14.87
N GLY A 43 -6.97 3.10 14.83
CA GLY A 43 -7.37 1.70 14.65
C GLY A 43 -6.65 0.96 13.52
N GLY A 44 -5.67 1.61 12.91
CA GLY A 44 -4.80 0.98 11.90
C GLY A 44 -3.96 -0.18 12.45
N PRO A 45 -3.44 -1.06 11.60
CA PRO A 45 -2.71 -2.27 12.02
C PRO A 45 -1.39 -1.95 12.74
N PHE A 46 -0.83 -0.75 12.50
CA PHE A 46 0.38 -0.24 13.16
C PHE A 46 0.11 0.98 14.05
N GLY A 47 -1.15 1.17 14.44
CA GLY A 47 -1.64 2.32 15.18
C GLY A 47 -1.96 3.52 14.28
N GLY A 48 -2.75 4.48 14.82
CA GLY A 48 -3.18 5.67 14.10
C GLY A 48 -4.12 5.37 12.93
N SER A 49 -3.93 6.12 11.86
CA SER A 49 -4.79 6.08 10.67
C SER A 49 -4.48 4.91 9.74
N ALA A 50 -5.50 4.40 9.05
CA ALA A 50 -5.34 3.39 7.99
C ALA A 50 -6.57 3.34 7.07
N THR A 51 -6.45 2.62 5.96
CA THR A 51 -7.56 2.31 5.05
C THR A 51 -7.85 0.82 5.08
N GLN A 52 -9.03 0.45 5.55
CA GLN A 52 -9.57 -0.91 5.45
C GLN A 52 -10.55 -1.04 4.29
N TYR A 53 -10.79 -2.27 3.86
CA TYR A 53 -11.77 -2.54 2.82
C TYR A 53 -12.49 -3.86 3.04
N PHE A 54 -13.63 -3.99 2.39
CA PHE A 54 -14.48 -5.17 2.41
C PHE A 54 -14.83 -5.55 0.98
N VAL A 55 -14.79 -6.84 0.67
CA VAL A 55 -15.18 -7.36 -0.65
C VAL A 55 -16.48 -8.13 -0.50
N GLY A 56 -17.40 -7.95 -1.44
CA GLY A 56 -18.69 -8.60 -1.33
C GLY A 56 -19.65 -8.33 -2.47
N THR A 57 -20.92 -8.31 -2.14
CA THR A 57 -22.01 -8.01 -3.06
C THR A 57 -22.81 -6.78 -2.61
N PHE A 58 -23.39 -6.07 -3.58
CA PHE A 58 -24.27 -4.95 -3.32
C PHE A 58 -25.47 -5.02 -4.24
N ASP A 59 -26.68 -4.99 -3.70
CA ASP A 59 -27.94 -5.12 -4.42
C ASP A 59 -28.64 -3.79 -4.73
N GLY A 60 -27.91 -2.67 -4.56
CA GLY A 60 -28.45 -1.31 -4.67
C GLY A 60 -28.96 -0.76 -3.34
N LYS A 61 -29.08 -1.56 -2.31
CA LYS A 61 -29.57 -1.18 -0.97
C LYS A 61 -28.68 -1.66 0.15
N LYS A 62 -28.15 -2.87 0.06
CA LYS A 62 -27.40 -3.51 1.11
C LYS A 62 -26.09 -4.08 0.58
N PHE A 63 -25.00 -3.74 1.25
CA PHE A 63 -23.70 -4.38 1.05
C PHE A 63 -23.56 -5.60 1.98
N VAL A 64 -23.09 -6.72 1.43
CA VAL A 64 -22.82 -7.97 2.17
C VAL A 64 -21.37 -8.35 1.97
N ASN A 65 -20.57 -8.30 3.05
CA ASN A 65 -19.18 -8.72 3.05
C ASN A 65 -19.07 -10.24 2.99
N GLU A 66 -18.23 -10.77 2.11
CA GLU A 66 -18.03 -12.22 1.95
C GLU A 66 -17.02 -12.82 2.93
N SER A 67 -16.23 -12.00 3.62
CA SER A 67 -15.22 -12.43 4.58
C SER A 67 -15.34 -11.64 5.90
N PRO A 68 -16.44 -11.79 6.65
CA PRO A 68 -16.73 -10.95 7.84
C PRO A 68 -15.71 -11.10 8.97
N GLU A 69 -15.02 -12.24 9.04
CA GLU A 69 -14.02 -12.56 10.06
C GLU A 69 -12.62 -11.98 9.77
N ILE A 70 -12.43 -11.41 8.55
CA ILE A 70 -11.11 -10.95 8.11
C ILE A 70 -11.11 -9.43 7.94
N THR A 71 -10.28 -8.74 8.70
CA THR A 71 -9.99 -7.33 8.44
C THR A 71 -8.95 -7.23 7.34
N LYS A 72 -9.31 -6.61 6.21
CA LYS A 72 -8.44 -6.41 5.05
C LYS A 72 -7.97 -4.96 5.00
N TRP A 73 -6.67 -4.77 4.83
CA TRP A 73 -6.03 -3.45 4.77
C TRP A 73 -5.54 -3.17 3.35
N MET A 74 -5.81 -1.95 2.86
CA MET A 74 -5.40 -1.55 1.50
C MET A 74 -3.89 -1.31 1.40
N ASP A 75 -3.28 -0.93 2.51
CA ASP A 75 -1.83 -0.70 2.62
C ASP A 75 -1.33 -1.23 3.97
N TRP A 76 -0.12 -1.77 3.98
CA TRP A 76 0.55 -2.27 5.18
C TRP A 76 1.64 -1.32 5.68
N GLY A 77 1.71 -0.11 5.14
CA GLY A 77 2.49 0.99 5.70
C GLY A 77 1.68 1.80 6.70
N LYS A 78 2.34 2.71 7.42
CA LYS A 78 1.68 3.64 8.32
C LYS A 78 1.02 4.80 7.60
N ASP A 79 1.53 5.16 6.42
CA ASP A 79 1.20 6.41 5.73
C ASP A 79 0.27 6.18 4.54
N HIS A 80 -0.94 5.71 4.83
CA HIS A 80 -1.98 5.51 3.81
C HIS A 80 -3.36 5.72 4.42
N TYR A 81 -3.91 6.92 4.28
CA TYR A 81 -5.17 7.31 4.90
C TYR A 81 -5.99 8.24 4.00
N ALA A 82 -7.25 8.42 4.35
CA ALA A 82 -8.21 9.25 3.61
C ALA A 82 -8.24 8.92 2.11
N THR A 83 -8.14 7.62 1.81
CA THR A 83 -8.14 7.11 0.44
C THR A 83 -9.44 7.47 -0.26
N VAL A 84 -9.31 8.04 -1.45
CA VAL A 84 -10.41 8.36 -2.35
C VAL A 84 -10.10 7.86 -3.75
N THR A 85 -11.13 7.66 -4.56
CA THR A 85 -10.98 7.26 -5.96
C THR A 85 -11.48 8.35 -6.90
N TRP A 86 -10.93 8.38 -8.13
CA TRP A 86 -11.45 9.25 -9.18
C TRP A 86 -12.70 8.65 -9.82
N SER A 87 -13.74 9.44 -9.93
CA SER A 87 -14.89 9.12 -10.75
C SER A 87 -14.57 9.31 -12.23
N ASN A 88 -15.08 8.41 -13.07
CA ASN A 88 -14.96 8.51 -14.53
C ASN A 88 -13.51 8.56 -15.05
N ALA A 89 -12.61 7.82 -14.42
CA ALA A 89 -11.28 7.65 -14.97
C ALA A 89 -11.34 6.99 -16.36
N PRO A 90 -10.41 7.33 -17.27
CA PRO A 90 -10.39 6.75 -18.62
C PRO A 90 -10.34 5.23 -18.59
N GLU A 91 -10.89 4.59 -19.63
CA GLU A 91 -10.82 3.14 -19.85
C GLU A 91 -11.47 2.28 -18.74
N GLY A 92 -12.41 2.85 -17.99
CA GLY A 92 -13.09 2.16 -16.88
C GLY A 92 -12.16 1.81 -15.72
N ARG A 93 -11.02 2.47 -15.61
CA ARG A 93 -10.08 2.28 -14.52
C ARG A 93 -10.61 2.86 -13.22
N THR A 94 -10.26 2.25 -12.13
CA THR A 94 -10.45 2.81 -10.79
C THR A 94 -9.08 3.19 -10.24
N ILE A 95 -8.85 4.48 -10.05
CA ILE A 95 -7.58 5.02 -9.60
C ILE A 95 -7.76 5.62 -8.22
N ALA A 96 -6.94 5.18 -7.27
CA ALA A 96 -6.96 5.65 -5.88
C ALA A 96 -5.78 6.57 -5.58
N LEU A 97 -6.02 7.51 -4.68
CA LEU A 97 -5.01 8.37 -4.06
C LEU A 97 -5.27 8.42 -2.56
N ALA A 98 -4.21 8.46 -1.76
CA ALA A 98 -4.31 8.55 -0.31
C ALA A 98 -3.43 9.68 0.23
N TRP A 99 -3.76 10.15 1.41
CA TRP A 99 -2.88 10.99 2.21
C TRP A 99 -1.74 10.14 2.77
N MET A 100 -0.51 10.48 2.38
CA MET A 100 0.70 9.78 2.80
C MET A 100 1.23 10.40 4.09
N SER A 101 0.51 10.15 5.18
CA SER A 101 0.88 10.53 6.54
C SER A 101 0.02 9.74 7.55
N ASN A 102 0.25 9.98 8.85
CA ASN A 102 -0.50 9.35 9.93
C ASN A 102 -0.78 10.35 11.03
N TRP A 103 -1.98 10.35 11.58
CA TRP A 103 -2.36 11.27 12.66
C TRP A 103 -1.55 11.10 13.95
N GLN A 104 -0.81 9.99 14.09
CA GLN A 104 0.12 9.82 15.21
C GLN A 104 1.24 10.87 15.23
N TYR A 105 1.62 11.42 14.08
CA TYR A 105 2.76 12.35 13.94
C TYR A 105 2.59 13.43 12.87
N ALA A 106 1.44 13.52 12.23
CA ALA A 106 1.25 14.47 11.13
C ALA A 106 1.47 15.92 11.52
N ASN A 107 1.28 16.26 12.81
CA ASN A 107 1.54 17.62 13.32
C ASN A 107 3.02 17.87 13.61
N ASP A 108 3.84 16.83 13.72
CA ASP A 108 5.24 16.90 14.15
C ASP A 108 6.22 16.75 12.97
N VAL A 109 5.71 16.61 11.73
CA VAL A 109 6.55 16.52 10.54
C VAL A 109 7.35 17.83 10.35
N PRO A 110 8.65 17.76 9.95
CA PRO A 110 9.57 18.89 9.95
C PRO A 110 9.40 19.82 8.74
N THR A 111 8.26 19.84 8.09
CA THR A 111 7.94 20.74 6.99
C THR A 111 7.33 22.04 7.51
N GLN A 112 7.61 23.18 6.85
CA GLN A 112 7.16 24.50 7.27
C GLN A 112 6.07 25.08 6.37
N GLN A 113 6.23 24.99 5.05
CA GLN A 113 5.30 25.56 4.07
C GLN A 113 4.08 24.68 3.82
N TYR A 114 4.22 23.39 4.00
CA TYR A 114 3.16 22.38 3.85
C TYR A 114 3.37 21.23 4.84
N ARG A 115 2.37 20.42 5.06
CA ARG A 115 2.47 19.19 5.86
C ARG A 115 1.93 18.04 5.04
N SER A 116 2.68 16.93 5.08
CA SER A 116 2.34 15.67 4.41
C SER A 116 2.54 15.70 2.89
N ALA A 117 2.27 14.55 2.29
CA ALA A 117 2.28 14.33 0.85
C ALA A 117 1.09 13.46 0.46
N ASN A 118 0.78 13.37 -0.82
CA ASN A 118 -0.11 12.36 -1.34
C ASN A 118 0.69 11.11 -1.73
N SER A 119 0.06 9.94 -1.68
CA SER A 119 0.61 8.73 -2.27
C SER A 119 0.75 8.89 -3.78
N VAL A 120 1.52 8.03 -4.42
CA VAL A 120 1.42 7.89 -5.88
C VAL A 120 0.02 7.38 -6.24
N PRO A 121 -0.54 7.79 -7.41
CA PRO A 121 -1.80 7.23 -7.89
C PRO A 121 -1.64 5.72 -8.16
N ARG A 122 -2.67 4.96 -7.81
CA ARG A 122 -2.66 3.49 -7.87
C ARG A 122 -3.93 2.98 -8.53
N ASP A 123 -3.78 2.14 -9.53
CA ASP A 123 -4.90 1.44 -10.15
C ASP A 123 -5.34 0.28 -9.25
N LEU A 124 -6.65 0.12 -9.12
CA LEU A 124 -7.27 -0.91 -8.31
C LEU A 124 -7.91 -1.99 -9.18
N SER A 125 -7.69 -3.24 -8.83
CA SER A 125 -8.40 -4.42 -9.30
C SER A 125 -8.51 -5.44 -8.17
N LEU A 126 -9.04 -6.61 -8.44
CA LEU A 126 -9.12 -7.70 -7.47
C LEU A 126 -8.30 -8.89 -7.94
N TYR A 127 -7.82 -9.70 -7.00
CA TYR A 127 -7.26 -11.01 -7.26
C TYR A 127 -7.73 -12.01 -6.21
N THR A 128 -7.74 -13.29 -6.58
CA THR A 128 -8.10 -14.36 -5.65
C THR A 128 -6.86 -15.11 -5.20
N SER A 129 -6.73 -15.35 -3.92
CA SER A 129 -5.67 -16.16 -3.34
C SER A 129 -6.20 -16.99 -2.18
N ARG A 130 -5.94 -18.31 -2.23
CA ARG A 130 -6.34 -19.25 -1.17
C ARG A 130 -7.84 -19.20 -0.82
N GLY A 131 -8.69 -18.97 -1.82
CA GLY A 131 -10.14 -18.90 -1.64
C GLY A 131 -10.67 -17.54 -1.21
N GLU A 132 -9.81 -16.56 -0.91
CA GLU A 132 -10.18 -15.22 -0.55
C GLU A 132 -9.93 -14.21 -1.69
N THR A 133 -10.75 -13.18 -1.75
CA THR A 133 -10.57 -12.08 -2.72
C THR A 133 -9.94 -10.87 -2.05
N TYR A 134 -8.92 -10.31 -2.70
CA TYR A 134 -8.16 -9.17 -2.21
C TYR A 134 -8.08 -8.06 -3.25
N ILE A 135 -7.94 -6.80 -2.79
CA ILE A 135 -7.57 -5.69 -3.68
C ILE A 135 -6.13 -5.90 -4.16
N LYS A 136 -5.93 -5.78 -5.46
CA LYS A 136 -4.64 -5.58 -6.09
C LYS A 136 -4.44 -4.09 -6.31
N VAL A 137 -3.34 -3.58 -5.82
CA VAL A 137 -2.94 -2.18 -5.93
C VAL A 137 -1.70 -2.10 -6.80
N THR A 138 -1.78 -1.38 -7.91
CA THR A 138 -0.69 -1.25 -8.87
C THR A 138 -0.39 0.23 -9.11
N PRO A 139 0.87 0.69 -9.07
CA PRO A 139 1.20 2.06 -9.46
C PRO A 139 0.63 2.39 -10.84
N SER A 140 -0.03 3.54 -10.97
CA SER A 140 -0.65 3.93 -12.23
C SER A 140 0.39 4.07 -13.35
N PRO A 141 0.09 3.60 -14.58
CA PRO A 141 1.07 3.56 -15.67
C PRO A 141 1.57 4.94 -16.10
N GLU A 142 0.85 6.01 -15.79
CA GLU A 142 1.27 7.38 -16.02
C GLU A 142 2.58 7.73 -15.31
N LEU A 143 2.90 7.07 -14.19
CA LEU A 143 4.17 7.24 -13.47
C LEU A 143 5.38 6.85 -14.31
N LEU A 144 5.21 5.98 -15.31
CA LEU A 144 6.28 5.63 -16.25
C LEU A 144 6.80 6.84 -17.03
N LYS A 145 5.98 7.89 -17.18
CA LYS A 145 6.39 9.14 -17.84
C LYS A 145 7.38 9.96 -17.01
N LEU A 146 7.47 9.67 -15.72
CA LEU A 146 8.41 10.32 -14.80
C LEU A 146 9.78 9.64 -14.78
N ARG A 147 9.90 8.45 -15.40
CA ARG A 147 11.18 7.74 -15.48
C ARG A 147 12.15 8.52 -16.34
N ASP A 148 13.34 8.71 -15.84
CA ASP A 148 14.46 9.15 -16.67
C ASP A 148 14.78 8.07 -17.73
N LYS A 149 15.38 8.49 -18.87
CA LYS A 149 15.76 7.57 -19.97
C LYS A 149 16.88 6.62 -19.57
N SER A 150 17.61 6.89 -18.52
CA SER A 150 18.68 6.05 -17.98
C SER A 150 18.11 4.97 -17.05
N SER A 151 17.74 3.82 -17.60
CA SER A 151 17.50 2.64 -16.77
C SER A 151 18.76 1.78 -16.72
N MET A 152 19.27 1.51 -15.51
CA MET A 152 20.39 0.60 -15.34
C MET A 152 19.86 -0.80 -15.04
N LYS A 153 20.40 -1.82 -15.72
CA LYS A 153 20.06 -3.22 -15.50
C LYS A 153 21.31 -3.97 -15.08
N TYR A 154 21.26 -4.59 -13.91
CA TYR A 154 22.33 -5.39 -13.37
C TYR A 154 21.84 -6.79 -13.06
N ALA A 155 22.74 -7.78 -13.24
CA ALA A 155 22.53 -9.13 -12.76
C ALA A 155 23.79 -9.57 -12.01
N PHE A 156 23.66 -9.91 -10.75
CA PHE A 156 24.77 -10.34 -9.91
C PHE A 156 24.32 -11.40 -8.91
N LYS A 157 25.29 -12.12 -8.36
CA LYS A 157 25.06 -13.07 -7.28
C LYS A 157 25.33 -12.37 -5.96
N VAL A 158 24.34 -12.45 -5.05
CA VAL A 158 24.48 -11.97 -3.67
C VAL A 158 24.69 -13.17 -2.76
N ASP A 159 25.82 -13.24 -2.11
CA ASP A 159 26.16 -14.24 -1.09
C ASP A 159 26.32 -13.62 0.30
N ARG A 160 26.30 -12.30 0.37
CA ARG A 160 26.37 -11.44 1.56
C ARG A 160 25.82 -10.05 1.19
N ASN A 161 25.90 -9.09 2.09
CA ASN A 161 25.53 -7.72 1.78
C ASN A 161 26.29 -7.19 0.58
N HIS A 162 25.57 -6.56 -0.34
CA HIS A 162 26.10 -5.97 -1.55
C HIS A 162 25.69 -4.51 -1.65
N ASN A 163 26.67 -3.61 -1.65
CA ASN A 163 26.42 -2.17 -1.76
C ASN A 163 26.19 -1.79 -3.22
N LEU A 164 25.05 -1.14 -3.48
CA LEU A 164 24.61 -0.70 -4.81
C LEU A 164 24.91 0.78 -5.09
N ASP A 165 25.47 1.55 -4.16
CA ASP A 165 25.71 3.00 -4.31
C ASP A 165 26.52 3.33 -5.57
N LYS A 166 27.47 2.46 -5.91
CA LYS A 166 28.31 2.64 -7.12
C LYS A 166 27.58 2.38 -8.43
N LEU A 167 26.36 1.86 -8.36
CA LEU A 167 25.54 1.56 -9.54
C LEU A 167 24.58 2.69 -9.86
N ILE A 168 24.48 3.72 -9.01
CA ILE A 168 23.55 4.83 -9.16
C ILE A 168 24.37 6.11 -9.21
N ASP A 169 24.67 6.56 -10.42
CA ASP A 169 25.28 7.87 -10.64
C ASP A 169 24.23 8.95 -10.34
N ASP A 170 24.64 10.05 -9.73
CA ASP A 170 23.81 11.23 -9.42
C ASP A 170 22.50 10.90 -8.67
N ASN A 171 22.58 10.06 -7.64
CA ASN A 171 21.43 9.72 -6.81
C ASN A 171 20.81 10.95 -6.12
N THR A 172 19.70 11.44 -6.67
CA THR A 172 18.93 12.56 -6.11
C THR A 172 17.92 12.15 -5.04
N GLY A 173 17.86 10.86 -4.70
CA GLY A 173 16.87 10.30 -3.78
C GLY A 173 15.51 9.97 -4.44
N SER A 174 15.39 10.17 -5.76
CA SER A 174 14.17 9.86 -6.52
C SER A 174 14.47 8.72 -7.49
N TYR A 175 14.07 7.50 -7.16
CA TYR A 175 14.34 6.32 -7.98
C TYR A 175 13.24 5.28 -7.86
N GLU A 176 13.18 4.39 -8.83
CA GLU A 176 12.37 3.19 -8.84
C GLU A 176 13.29 1.97 -8.85
N ILE A 177 12.98 0.99 -8.01
CA ILE A 177 13.74 -0.27 -7.92
C ILE A 177 12.82 -1.40 -8.35
N ASP A 178 13.20 -2.13 -9.39
CA ASP A 178 12.56 -3.37 -9.83
C ASP A 178 13.55 -4.52 -9.64
N LEU A 179 13.22 -5.46 -8.76
CA LEU A 179 14.09 -6.56 -8.38
C LEU A 179 13.46 -7.91 -8.69
N THR A 180 14.14 -8.71 -9.50
CA THR A 180 13.83 -10.14 -9.63
C THR A 180 14.87 -10.96 -8.88
N ILE A 181 14.47 -11.64 -7.82
CA ILE A 181 15.36 -12.40 -6.96
C ILE A 181 15.14 -13.90 -7.16
N LYS A 182 16.21 -14.62 -7.54
CA LYS A 182 16.22 -16.09 -7.58
C LYS A 182 16.92 -16.61 -6.33
N ASN A 183 16.13 -17.01 -5.36
CA ASN A 183 16.65 -17.58 -4.12
C ASN A 183 17.10 -19.04 -4.32
N LYS A 184 18.21 -19.40 -3.66
CA LYS A 184 18.66 -20.79 -3.52
C LYS A 184 18.59 -21.28 -2.08
N ASN A 185 19.18 -20.55 -1.13
CA ASN A 185 19.35 -21.01 0.25
C ASN A 185 19.19 -19.89 1.30
N ALA A 186 18.81 -18.67 0.91
CA ALA A 186 18.65 -17.59 1.87
C ALA A 186 17.36 -17.74 2.68
N GLU A 187 17.43 -17.43 3.95
CA GLU A 187 16.26 -17.35 4.84
C GLU A 187 15.62 -15.96 4.80
N LEU A 188 16.45 -14.93 4.65
CA LEU A 188 16.04 -13.53 4.53
C LEU A 188 16.56 -12.94 3.22
N ILE A 189 15.71 -12.20 2.55
CA ILE A 189 16.06 -11.46 1.34
C ILE A 189 15.47 -10.07 1.46
N GLY A 190 16.30 -9.04 1.31
CA GLY A 190 15.84 -7.69 1.43
C GLY A 190 16.82 -6.67 0.89
N PHE A 191 16.50 -5.43 1.14
CA PHE A 191 17.38 -4.30 0.86
C PHE A 191 17.23 -3.24 1.96
N GLN A 192 18.28 -2.47 2.13
CA GLN A 192 18.39 -1.39 3.07
C GLN A 192 18.64 -0.11 2.29
N LEU A 193 17.85 0.91 2.57
CA LEU A 193 18.07 2.27 2.10
C LEU A 193 18.64 3.08 3.27
N PHE A 194 19.72 3.78 3.03
CA PHE A 194 20.35 4.63 4.05
C PHE A 194 20.86 5.93 3.45
N ASN A 195 21.02 6.93 4.27
CA ASN A 195 21.56 8.21 3.88
C ASN A 195 22.88 8.53 4.64
N SER A 196 23.52 9.64 4.31
CA SER A 196 24.76 10.08 4.94
C SER A 196 24.62 10.48 6.41
N ARG A 197 23.40 10.59 6.93
CA ARG A 197 23.12 10.90 8.35
C ARG A 197 22.98 9.64 9.21
N GLY A 198 23.05 8.43 8.60
CA GLY A 198 22.82 7.18 9.29
C GLY A 198 21.33 6.85 9.51
N GLU A 199 20.43 7.56 8.84
CA GLU A 199 19.02 7.20 8.78
C GLU A 199 18.87 6.04 7.78
N GLU A 200 18.10 5.03 8.14
CA GLU A 200 17.95 3.82 7.34
C GLU A 200 16.51 3.31 7.32
N VAL A 201 16.16 2.60 6.27
CA VAL A 201 14.92 1.85 6.12
C VAL A 201 15.27 0.45 5.64
N GLU A 202 14.86 -0.56 6.37
CA GLU A 202 15.02 -1.95 5.96
C GLU A 202 13.70 -2.53 5.45
N MET A 203 13.78 -3.23 4.34
CA MET A 203 12.68 -3.99 3.77
C MET A 203 13.19 -5.40 3.46
N TYR A 204 12.60 -6.41 4.07
CA TYR A 204 12.99 -7.79 3.82
C TYR A 204 11.81 -8.75 3.79
N TYR A 205 11.97 -9.83 3.06
CA TYR A 205 11.06 -10.96 3.03
C TYR A 205 11.67 -12.13 3.79
N ASN A 206 10.97 -12.59 4.82
CA ASN A 206 11.33 -13.79 5.54
C ASN A 206 10.73 -15.00 4.83
N LEU A 207 11.59 -15.85 4.25
CA LEU A 207 11.20 -17.02 3.47
C LEU A 207 10.69 -18.17 4.34
N ILE A 208 11.08 -18.23 5.61
CA ILE A 208 10.59 -19.22 6.57
C ILE A 208 9.17 -18.85 7.00
N GLU A 209 8.98 -17.63 7.46
CA GLU A 209 7.69 -17.13 7.91
C GLU A 209 6.75 -16.78 6.76
N LYS A 210 7.27 -16.61 5.54
CA LYS A 210 6.56 -16.15 4.33
C LYS A 210 5.88 -14.79 4.54
N LYS A 211 6.60 -13.87 5.18
CA LYS A 211 6.13 -12.52 5.51
C LYS A 211 7.10 -11.45 5.05
N ASN A 212 6.54 -10.33 4.61
CA ASN A 212 7.28 -9.09 4.42
C ASN A 212 7.45 -8.39 5.78
N HIS A 213 8.62 -7.84 5.99
CA HIS A 213 8.95 -7.00 7.14
C HIS A 213 9.45 -5.66 6.64
N PHE A 214 8.98 -4.60 7.29
CA PHE A 214 9.45 -3.23 7.07
C PHE A 214 9.87 -2.71 8.43
N ASP A 215 11.13 -2.39 8.58
CA ASP A 215 11.66 -1.77 9.78
C ASP A 215 11.98 -0.31 9.48
N TRP A 216 11.33 0.58 10.23
CA TRP A 216 11.58 2.01 10.22
C TRP A 216 12.32 2.34 11.50
N PRO A 217 13.51 2.89 11.43
CA PRO A 217 14.17 3.33 12.65
C PRO A 217 13.31 4.36 13.38
N ASN A 218 13.36 4.29 14.71
CA ASN A 218 12.63 5.18 15.61
C ASN A 218 13.22 6.62 15.56
N TRP A 219 12.98 7.34 14.48
CA TRP A 219 13.39 8.75 14.37
C TRP A 219 12.28 9.75 14.74
N LEU A 220 11.17 9.28 15.26
CA LEU A 220 10.21 10.14 15.94
C LEU A 220 10.82 10.59 17.27
N PRO A 221 10.88 11.90 17.56
CA PRO A 221 11.28 12.38 18.88
C PRO A 221 10.39 11.73 19.94
N LYS A 222 11.03 11.18 20.99
CA LYS A 222 10.33 10.63 22.15
C LYS A 222 9.63 11.74 22.90
#